data_d8df842cb0c57bf81cdc0847b1425264
#
_entry.id   d8df842cb0c57bf81cdc0847b1425264
#
_cell.length_a   1.000
_cell.length_b   1.000
_cell.length_c   1.000
_cell.angle_alpha   90.00
_cell.angle_beta   90.00
_cell.angle_gamma   90.00
#
_symmetry.space_group_name_H-M   'P 1'
#
loop_
_entity.id
_entity.type
_entity.pdbx_description
1 polymer ?
#
loop_
_entity_poly.entity_id
_entity_poly.type
_entity_poly.pdbx_seq_one_letter_code
_entity_poly.pdbx_strand_id
1 'polypeptide(L)'
;MSDNNPILVIFSLVLSDKDSIFDSTLIHGIMEKQYRYFNRDISWLSFNHRVLLEADDDDLPLYERINFIAIYSSNLEEFYKVRVAEHKVVASGGKSEDMTVDQAHELIRKIAEIVNAQLEDRIRIYEQKILPGLRQNHIIFYQSKREVEDFHRDFVHRFFMEEVFPYLQPVKIEKEKVRMF
;
A
#
# COMPACT_ATOMS: atom_id res chain seq x y z
N MET A 1 -16.34 -40.58 -11.15
CA MET A 1 -15.81 -39.57 -10.24
C MET A 1 -16.97 -38.68 -9.90
N SER A 2 -17.40 -38.76 -8.67
CA SER A 2 -18.72 -38.27 -8.22
C SER A 2 -18.54 -36.85 -7.68
N ASP A 3 -19.08 -35.86 -8.37
CA ASP A 3 -19.15 -34.47 -7.94
C ASP A 3 -20.24 -34.32 -6.89
N ASN A 4 -19.88 -34.49 -5.61
CA ASN A 4 -20.72 -34.16 -4.48
C ASN A 4 -20.64 -32.64 -4.18
N ASN A 5 -21.30 -31.83 -4.97
CA ASN A 5 -21.50 -30.41 -4.63
C ASN A 5 -22.76 -30.30 -3.73
N PRO A 6 -22.62 -29.97 -2.44
CA PRO A 6 -23.75 -29.93 -1.50
C PRO A 6 -24.84 -28.91 -1.88
N ILE A 7 -24.52 -27.92 -2.70
CA ILE A 7 -25.50 -26.92 -3.19
C ILE A 7 -26.47 -27.52 -4.19
N LEU A 8 -26.02 -28.45 -5.04
CA LEU A 8 -26.88 -29.13 -6.00
C LEU A 8 -27.86 -30.12 -5.34
N VAL A 9 -27.46 -30.74 -4.24
CA VAL A 9 -28.32 -31.67 -3.48
C VAL A 9 -29.46 -30.91 -2.78
N ILE A 10 -29.21 -29.70 -2.27
CA ILE A 10 -30.23 -28.86 -1.63
C ILE A 10 -31.24 -28.36 -2.67
N PHE A 11 -30.83 -28.00 -3.87
CA PHE A 11 -31.74 -27.56 -4.93
C PHE A 11 -32.62 -28.71 -5.49
N SER A 12 -32.11 -29.93 -5.52
CA SER A 12 -32.88 -31.11 -5.97
C SER A 12 -33.94 -31.51 -4.93
N LEU A 13 -33.68 -31.36 -3.65
CA LEU A 13 -34.63 -31.68 -2.57
C LEU A 13 -35.78 -30.66 -2.46
N VAL A 14 -35.54 -29.39 -2.80
CA VAL A 14 -36.54 -28.31 -2.71
C VAL A 14 -37.57 -28.39 -3.87
N LEU A 15 -37.25 -29.06 -4.98
CA LEU A 15 -38.12 -29.15 -6.14
C LEU A 15 -39.00 -30.42 -6.17
N SER A 16 -38.81 -31.36 -5.20
CA SER A 16 -39.47 -32.66 -5.22
C SER A 16 -40.74 -32.75 -4.35
N ASP A 17 -40.96 -31.83 -3.41
CA ASP A 17 -42.16 -31.89 -2.53
C ASP A 17 -42.95 -30.58 -2.55
N LYS A 18 -44.13 -30.66 -3.16
CA LYS A 18 -45.08 -29.53 -3.30
C LYS A 18 -45.84 -29.19 -2.02
N ASP A 19 -45.68 -29.92 -0.90
CA ASP A 19 -46.47 -29.75 0.32
C ASP A 19 -45.65 -29.81 1.64
N SER A 20 -44.44 -29.33 1.68
CA SER A 20 -43.72 -29.25 2.94
C SER A 20 -43.34 -27.80 3.26
N ILE A 21 -44.01 -27.30 4.30
CA ILE A 21 -43.72 -26.11 5.07
C ILE A 21 -42.24 -25.76 5.04
N PHE A 22 -41.92 -24.68 4.38
CA PHE A 22 -40.60 -24.05 4.44
C PHE A 22 -40.33 -23.74 5.92
N ASP A 23 -39.58 -24.61 6.60
CA ASP A 23 -39.22 -24.42 7.98
C ASP A 23 -38.27 -23.18 8.07
N SER A 24 -38.88 -22.06 8.44
CA SER A 24 -38.22 -20.79 8.66
C SER A 24 -37.06 -20.89 9.64
N THR A 25 -37.09 -21.89 10.52
CA THR A 25 -36.02 -22.19 11.50
C THR A 25 -34.75 -22.72 10.83
N LEU A 26 -34.91 -23.53 9.75
CA LEU A 26 -33.77 -24.08 8.99
C LEU A 26 -33.07 -23.00 8.16
N ILE A 27 -33.88 -22.09 7.58
CA ILE A 27 -33.33 -20.95 6.80
C ILE A 27 -32.67 -19.95 7.76
N HIS A 28 -33.23 -19.70 8.94
CA HIS A 28 -32.63 -18.87 9.97
C HIS A 28 -31.28 -19.44 10.44
N GLY A 29 -31.17 -20.75 10.65
CA GLY A 29 -29.93 -21.42 11.05
C GLY A 29 -28.83 -21.42 9.96
N ILE A 30 -29.21 -21.35 8.68
CA ILE A 30 -28.27 -21.25 7.56
C ILE A 30 -27.80 -19.80 7.35
N MET A 31 -28.64 -18.80 7.65
CA MET A 31 -28.30 -17.38 7.50
C MET A 31 -27.50 -16.81 8.68
N GLU A 32 -27.41 -17.49 9.81
CA GLU A 32 -26.61 -17.06 10.97
C GLU A 32 -25.14 -17.51 10.95
N LYS A 33 -24.62 -18.04 9.87
CA LYS A 33 -23.16 -18.10 9.71
C LYS A 33 -22.64 -16.69 9.54
N GLN A 34 -22.36 -16.03 10.63
CA GLN A 34 -21.69 -14.73 10.69
C GLN A 34 -20.25 -14.92 10.14
N TYR A 35 -20.11 -14.73 8.82
CA TYR A 35 -18.80 -14.75 8.20
C TYR A 35 -17.99 -13.57 8.72
N ARG A 36 -16.85 -13.84 9.36
CA ARG A 36 -15.88 -12.80 9.71
C ARG A 36 -15.18 -12.36 8.44
N TYR A 37 -15.61 -11.25 7.88
CA TYR A 37 -14.91 -10.62 6.78
C TYR A 37 -13.72 -9.81 7.32
N PHE A 38 -12.56 -10.00 6.73
CA PHE A 38 -11.41 -9.13 6.97
C PHE A 38 -11.68 -7.77 6.33
N ASN A 39 -11.23 -6.71 6.99
CA ASN A 39 -11.27 -5.38 6.38
C ASN A 39 -10.44 -5.38 5.09
N ARG A 40 -11.08 -4.95 4.00
CA ARG A 40 -10.48 -4.98 2.65
C ARG A 40 -9.19 -4.18 2.55
N ASP A 41 -9.14 -3.01 3.18
CA ASP A 41 -8.00 -2.11 3.09
C ASP A 41 -6.80 -2.66 3.88
N ILE A 42 -7.05 -3.27 5.04
CA ILE A 42 -6.02 -3.97 5.82
C ILE A 42 -5.49 -5.20 5.07
N SER A 43 -6.37 -5.96 4.42
CA SER A 43 -5.96 -7.10 3.59
C SER A 43 -5.13 -6.65 2.40
N TRP A 44 -5.49 -5.53 1.78
CA TRP A 44 -4.75 -4.96 0.66
C TRP A 44 -3.34 -4.50 1.09
N LEU A 45 -3.21 -3.84 2.25
CA LEU A 45 -1.90 -3.48 2.80
C LEU A 45 -1.02 -4.72 3.05
N SER A 46 -1.61 -5.81 3.54
CA SER A 46 -0.90 -7.07 3.71
C SER A 46 -0.44 -7.67 2.38
N PHE A 47 -1.24 -7.54 1.32
CA PHE A 47 -0.82 -7.93 -0.02
C PHE A 47 0.35 -7.06 -0.52
N ASN A 48 0.25 -5.74 -0.41
CA ASN A 48 1.31 -4.83 -0.88
C ASN A 48 2.61 -5.01 -0.08
N HIS A 49 2.53 -5.39 1.20
CA HIS A 49 3.73 -5.75 1.98
C HIS A 49 4.46 -6.96 1.39
N ARG A 50 3.73 -7.97 0.92
CA ARG A 50 4.36 -9.13 0.25
C ARG A 50 5.08 -8.73 -1.03
N VAL A 51 4.55 -7.75 -1.78
CA VAL A 51 5.26 -7.15 -2.94
C VAL A 51 6.58 -6.53 -2.50
N LEU A 52 6.61 -5.84 -1.36
CA LEU A 52 7.85 -5.29 -0.80
C LEU A 52 8.85 -6.38 -0.41
N LEU A 53 8.38 -7.49 0.17
CA LEU A 53 9.24 -8.58 0.64
C LEU A 53 9.96 -9.31 -0.51
N GLU A 54 9.45 -9.27 -1.75
CA GLU A 54 10.19 -9.76 -2.92
C GLU A 54 11.51 -8.99 -3.12
N ALA A 55 11.58 -7.71 -2.71
CA ALA A 55 12.82 -6.95 -2.74
C ALA A 55 13.84 -7.41 -1.69
N ASP A 56 13.44 -8.16 -0.68
CA ASP A 56 14.30 -8.74 0.35
C ASP A 56 14.91 -10.10 -0.08
N ASP A 57 14.40 -10.71 -1.14
CA ASP A 57 14.87 -11.99 -1.66
C ASP A 57 16.21 -11.83 -2.39
N ASP A 58 17.24 -12.47 -1.87
CA ASP A 58 18.61 -12.41 -2.42
C ASP A 58 18.78 -13.25 -3.69
N ASP A 59 17.86 -14.16 -4.00
CA ASP A 59 17.86 -14.95 -5.23
C ASP A 59 17.39 -14.13 -6.44
N LEU A 60 16.73 -13.00 -6.22
CA LEU A 60 16.30 -12.11 -7.29
C LEU A 60 17.44 -11.16 -7.74
N PRO A 61 17.52 -10.88 -9.06
CA PRO A 61 18.44 -9.88 -9.60
C PRO A 61 18.23 -8.50 -8.95
N LEU A 62 19.31 -7.77 -8.68
CA LEU A 62 19.26 -6.46 -8.01
C LEU A 62 18.26 -5.48 -8.65
N TYR A 63 18.21 -5.45 -9.99
CA TYR A 63 17.30 -4.57 -10.73
C TYR A 63 15.83 -4.92 -10.46
N GLU A 64 15.48 -6.20 -10.43
CA GLU A 64 14.12 -6.64 -10.11
C GLU A 64 13.74 -6.28 -8.67
N ARG A 65 14.67 -6.40 -7.74
CA ARG A 65 14.46 -6.00 -6.34
C ARG A 65 14.17 -4.49 -6.22
N ILE A 66 14.87 -3.66 -6.98
CA ILE A 66 14.58 -2.21 -7.07
C ILE A 66 13.19 -1.97 -7.64
N ASN A 67 12.80 -2.72 -8.68
CA ASN A 67 11.47 -2.64 -9.27
C ASN A 67 10.36 -2.97 -8.25
N PHE A 68 10.55 -4.00 -7.41
CA PHE A 68 9.57 -4.33 -6.38
C PHE A 68 9.40 -3.22 -5.35
N ILE A 69 10.47 -2.52 -4.95
CA ILE A 69 10.36 -1.33 -4.08
C ILE A 69 9.58 -0.21 -4.77
N ALA A 70 9.81 0.00 -6.07
CA ALA A 70 9.10 1.01 -6.85
C ALA A 70 7.61 0.67 -6.98
N ILE A 71 7.27 -0.59 -7.28
CA ILE A 71 5.90 -1.09 -7.36
C ILE A 71 5.19 -0.92 -6.01
N TYR A 72 5.81 -1.35 -4.91
CA TYR A 72 5.28 -1.16 -3.55
C TYR A 72 4.96 0.31 -3.27
N SER A 73 5.89 1.21 -3.61
CA SER A 73 5.75 2.64 -3.34
C SER A 73 4.64 3.27 -4.17
N SER A 74 4.56 2.95 -5.46
CA SER A 74 3.50 3.41 -6.36
C SER A 74 2.12 2.91 -5.93
N ASN A 75 2.01 1.65 -5.57
CA ASN A 75 0.79 1.05 -5.06
C ASN A 75 0.33 1.73 -3.76
N LEU A 76 1.26 2.01 -2.84
CA LEU A 76 0.94 2.69 -1.59
C LEU A 76 0.48 4.13 -1.83
N GLU A 77 1.12 4.84 -2.76
CA GLU A 77 0.72 6.21 -3.15
C GLU A 77 -0.72 6.23 -3.67
N GLU A 78 -1.08 5.31 -4.57
CA GLU A 78 -2.44 5.20 -5.11
C GLU A 78 -3.45 4.83 -4.02
N PHE A 79 -3.10 3.93 -3.12
CA PHE A 79 -3.93 3.58 -1.97
C PHE A 79 -4.25 4.80 -1.10
N TYR A 80 -3.26 5.66 -0.84
CA TYR A 80 -3.49 6.88 -0.08
C TYR A 80 -4.34 7.90 -0.83
N LYS A 81 -4.11 8.07 -2.14
CA LYS A 81 -4.87 9.00 -2.99
C LYS A 81 -6.34 8.63 -3.10
N VAL A 82 -6.65 7.35 -3.12
CA VAL A 82 -8.02 6.87 -3.32
C VAL A 82 -8.64 6.46 -1.98
N ARG A 83 -8.11 5.41 -1.35
CA ARG A 83 -8.78 4.77 -0.20
C ARG A 83 -8.68 5.59 1.08
N VAL A 84 -7.48 6.05 1.43
CA VAL A 84 -7.30 6.87 2.64
C VAL A 84 -7.99 8.22 2.49
N ALA A 85 -8.00 8.80 1.28
CA ALA A 85 -8.72 10.03 1.00
C ALA A 85 -10.24 9.88 1.24
N GLU A 86 -10.86 8.78 0.79
CA GLU A 86 -12.28 8.47 1.07
C GLU A 86 -12.53 8.41 2.58
N HIS A 87 -11.71 7.67 3.33
CA HIS A 87 -11.87 7.56 4.78
C HIS A 87 -11.69 8.92 5.50
N LYS A 88 -10.78 9.77 5.02
CA LYS A 88 -10.60 11.13 5.57
C LYS A 88 -11.84 12.00 5.36
N VAL A 89 -12.54 11.88 4.24
CA VAL A 89 -13.81 12.59 4.01
C VAL A 89 -14.85 12.16 5.05
N VAL A 90 -14.99 10.85 5.30
CA VAL A 90 -15.92 10.33 6.31
C VAL A 90 -15.51 10.79 7.72
N ALA A 91 -14.22 10.71 8.06
CA ALA A 91 -13.68 11.17 9.34
C ALA A 91 -13.92 12.67 9.59
N SER A 92 -14.02 13.47 8.51
CA SER A 92 -14.33 14.91 8.57
C SER A 92 -15.84 15.20 8.60
N GLY A 93 -16.70 14.20 8.78
CA GLY A 93 -18.16 14.35 8.84
C GLY A 93 -18.88 14.17 7.51
N GLY A 94 -18.19 13.68 6.47
CA GLY A 94 -18.83 13.28 5.22
C GLY A 94 -19.77 12.09 5.42
N LYS A 95 -20.80 12.01 4.59
CA LYS A 95 -21.79 10.92 4.67
C LYS A 95 -21.20 9.62 4.12
N SER A 96 -21.40 8.52 4.85
CA SER A 96 -21.14 7.16 4.41
C SER A 96 -22.27 6.26 4.91
N GLU A 97 -22.70 5.30 4.08
CA GLU A 97 -23.69 4.30 4.46
C GLU A 97 -23.05 3.15 5.27
N ASP A 98 -21.75 2.91 5.05
CA ASP A 98 -21.06 1.74 5.57
C ASP A 98 -20.17 2.02 6.79
N MET A 99 -19.94 3.28 7.14
CA MET A 99 -18.92 3.64 8.15
C MET A 99 -19.30 4.89 8.94
N THR A 100 -19.14 4.83 10.25
CA THR A 100 -19.27 6.00 11.14
C THR A 100 -17.97 6.83 11.17
N VAL A 101 -18.06 8.07 11.66
CA VAL A 101 -16.89 8.96 11.83
C VAL A 101 -15.84 8.31 12.73
N ASP A 102 -16.25 7.71 13.85
CA ASP A 102 -15.31 7.06 14.79
C ASP A 102 -14.65 5.83 14.16
N GLN A 103 -15.40 5.04 13.40
CA GLN A 103 -14.84 3.89 12.66
C GLN A 103 -13.82 4.34 11.61
N ALA A 104 -14.08 5.47 10.92
CA ALA A 104 -13.15 6.02 9.96
C ALA A 104 -11.84 6.47 10.62
N HIS A 105 -11.91 7.17 11.76
CA HIS A 105 -10.73 7.56 12.53
C HIS A 105 -9.92 6.35 12.99
N GLU A 106 -10.57 5.33 13.53
CA GLU A 106 -9.90 4.12 14.00
C GLU A 106 -9.22 3.37 12.84
N LEU A 107 -9.88 3.26 11.68
CA LEU A 107 -9.32 2.63 10.50
C LEU A 107 -8.09 3.39 9.97
N ILE A 108 -8.16 4.73 9.88
CA ILE A 108 -7.02 5.57 9.45
C ILE A 108 -5.84 5.38 10.39
N ARG A 109 -6.07 5.35 11.72
CA ARG A 109 -5.02 5.10 12.71
C ARG A 109 -4.35 3.75 12.49
N LYS A 110 -5.15 2.69 12.31
CA LYS A 110 -4.67 1.33 12.07
C LYS A 110 -3.89 1.22 10.75
N ILE A 111 -4.37 1.87 9.69
CA ILE A 111 -3.65 1.97 8.42
C ILE A 111 -2.27 2.60 8.64
N ALA A 112 -2.21 3.73 9.36
CA ALA A 112 -0.96 4.42 9.64
C ALA A 112 0.04 3.56 10.41
N GLU A 113 -0.40 2.82 11.42
CA GLU A 113 0.44 1.90 12.19
C GLU A 113 1.05 0.80 11.30
N ILE A 114 0.21 0.16 10.46
CA ILE A 114 0.66 -0.89 9.54
C ILE A 114 1.64 -0.33 8.52
N VAL A 115 1.33 0.82 7.92
CA VAL A 115 2.18 1.45 6.90
C VAL A 115 3.52 1.87 7.50
N ASN A 116 3.55 2.44 8.71
CA ASN A 116 4.81 2.80 9.36
C ASN A 116 5.73 1.60 9.55
N ALA A 117 5.20 0.45 9.99
CA ALA A 117 5.98 -0.78 10.11
C ALA A 117 6.53 -1.25 8.75
N GLN A 118 5.72 -1.18 7.69
CA GLN A 118 6.16 -1.54 6.33
C GLN A 118 7.21 -0.56 5.78
N LEU A 119 7.13 0.72 6.12
CA LEU A 119 8.14 1.71 5.74
C LEU A 119 9.49 1.47 6.43
N GLU A 120 9.49 0.98 7.67
CA GLU A 120 10.71 0.55 8.36
C GLU A 120 11.35 -0.65 7.63
N ASP A 121 10.56 -1.65 7.21
CA ASP A 121 11.05 -2.75 6.39
C ASP A 121 11.63 -2.26 5.05
N ARG A 122 10.94 -1.33 4.39
CA ARG A 122 11.43 -0.74 3.13
C ARG A 122 12.77 -0.04 3.30
N ILE A 123 12.94 0.74 4.38
CA ILE A 123 14.19 1.42 4.70
C ILE A 123 15.29 0.39 4.95
N ARG A 124 15.02 -0.63 5.75
CA ARG A 124 15.96 -1.71 6.05
C ARG A 124 16.44 -2.42 4.78
N ILE A 125 15.50 -2.83 3.90
CA ILE A 125 15.83 -3.50 2.63
C ILE A 125 16.68 -2.57 1.76
N TYR A 126 16.28 -1.31 1.63
CA TYR A 126 16.99 -0.34 0.81
C TYR A 126 18.42 -0.10 1.30
N GLU A 127 18.60 0.19 2.59
CA GLU A 127 19.90 0.52 3.17
C GLU A 127 20.83 -0.68 3.30
N GLN A 128 20.30 -1.84 3.69
CA GLN A 128 21.13 -3.02 3.99
C GLN A 128 21.37 -3.92 2.80
N LYS A 129 20.52 -3.87 1.76
CA LYS A 129 20.63 -4.76 0.60
C LYS A 129 20.77 -4.01 -0.72
N ILE A 130 19.93 -3.03 -1.00
CA ILE A 130 19.95 -2.35 -2.31
C ILE A 130 21.18 -1.46 -2.47
N LEU A 131 21.43 -0.56 -1.51
CA LEU A 131 22.59 0.34 -1.59
C LEU A 131 23.95 -0.42 -1.65
N PRO A 132 24.17 -1.45 -0.81
CA PRO A 132 25.37 -2.26 -0.94
C PRO A 132 25.45 -3.01 -2.27
N GLY A 133 24.33 -3.56 -2.75
CA GLY A 133 24.26 -4.23 -4.06
C GLY A 133 24.59 -3.31 -5.23
N LEU A 134 24.13 -2.06 -5.20
CA LEU A 134 24.51 -1.05 -6.19
C LEU A 134 26.02 -0.79 -6.17
N ARG A 135 26.60 -0.61 -4.99
CA ARG A 135 28.07 -0.38 -4.85
C ARG A 135 28.90 -1.56 -5.38
N GLN A 136 28.47 -2.80 -5.11
CA GLN A 136 29.13 -4.01 -5.64
C GLN A 136 29.12 -4.06 -7.17
N ASN A 137 28.06 -3.48 -7.78
CA ASN A 137 27.93 -3.35 -9.23
C ASN A 137 28.50 -2.03 -9.78
N HIS A 138 29.37 -1.34 -9.00
CA HIS A 138 30.00 -0.08 -9.38
C HIS A 138 29.04 1.08 -9.64
N ILE A 139 27.84 1.03 -9.06
CA ILE A 139 26.85 2.10 -9.11
C ILE A 139 26.87 2.84 -7.77
N ILE A 140 27.23 4.11 -7.80
CA ILE A 140 27.26 4.97 -6.62
C ILE A 140 25.98 5.82 -6.61
N PHE A 141 25.15 5.65 -5.59
CA PHE A 141 23.96 6.45 -5.38
C PHE A 141 24.19 7.43 -4.22
N TYR A 142 24.26 8.72 -4.51
CA TYR A 142 24.46 9.76 -3.51
C TYR A 142 23.11 10.22 -2.94
N GLN A 143 22.96 10.14 -1.63
CA GLN A 143 21.76 10.62 -0.94
C GLN A 143 21.91 12.07 -0.46
N SER A 144 23.14 12.53 -0.31
CA SER A 144 23.44 13.89 0.15
C SER A 144 24.69 14.46 -0.48
N LYS A 145 24.80 15.81 -0.50
CA LYS A 145 25.99 16.50 -0.98
C LYS A 145 27.27 16.11 -0.22
N ARG A 146 27.15 15.68 1.05
CA ARG A 146 28.30 15.34 1.90
C ARG A 146 28.95 14.01 1.50
N GLU A 147 28.21 13.18 0.80
CA GLU A 147 28.67 11.84 0.38
C GLU A 147 29.35 11.86 -0.98
N VAL A 148 29.27 12.99 -1.73
CA VAL A 148 29.86 13.08 -3.06
C VAL A 148 31.36 12.91 -2.98
N GLU A 149 31.87 11.85 -3.60
CA GLU A 149 33.31 11.55 -3.71
C GLU A 149 34.04 12.67 -4.43
N ASP A 150 35.28 12.94 -4.01
CA ASP A 150 36.06 14.07 -4.51
C ASP A 150 36.21 14.06 -6.03
N PHE A 151 36.40 12.88 -6.64
CA PHE A 151 36.54 12.73 -8.09
C PHE A 151 35.26 13.01 -8.88
N HIS A 152 34.08 13.06 -8.23
CA HIS A 152 32.81 13.43 -8.87
C HIS A 152 32.43 14.90 -8.64
N ARG A 153 33.07 15.62 -7.71
CA ARG A 153 32.63 16.98 -7.31
C ARG A 153 32.68 17.98 -8.46
N ASP A 154 33.74 17.97 -9.24
CA ASP A 154 33.88 18.89 -10.38
C ASP A 154 32.83 18.62 -11.46
N PHE A 155 32.54 17.34 -11.73
CA PHE A 155 31.48 16.96 -12.65
C PHE A 155 30.11 17.41 -12.14
N VAL A 156 29.78 17.11 -10.88
CA VAL A 156 28.47 17.47 -10.27
C VAL A 156 28.29 18.98 -10.24
N HIS A 157 29.36 19.74 -9.89
CA HIS A 157 29.31 21.20 -9.88
C HIS A 157 29.06 21.77 -11.29
N ARG A 158 29.82 21.32 -12.27
CA ARG A 158 29.66 21.77 -13.66
C ARG A 158 28.28 21.44 -14.19
N PHE A 159 27.84 20.20 -14.04
CA PHE A 159 26.50 19.78 -14.47
C PHE A 159 25.40 20.63 -13.82
N PHE A 160 25.51 20.90 -12.51
CA PHE A 160 24.55 21.76 -11.83
C PHE A 160 24.53 23.17 -12.42
N MET A 161 25.69 23.78 -12.64
CA MET A 161 25.80 25.15 -13.15
C MET A 161 25.31 25.29 -14.59
N GLU A 162 25.58 24.30 -15.44
CA GLU A 162 25.27 24.33 -16.87
C GLU A 162 23.84 23.85 -17.17
N GLU A 163 23.39 22.79 -16.51
CA GLU A 163 22.15 22.08 -16.87
C GLU A 163 20.98 22.31 -15.89
N VAL A 164 21.24 22.74 -14.66
CA VAL A 164 20.18 22.88 -13.63
C VAL A 164 19.99 24.34 -13.23
N PHE A 165 21.07 25.03 -12.89
CA PHE A 165 21.01 26.39 -12.36
C PHE A 165 20.29 27.40 -13.24
N PRO A 166 20.41 27.38 -14.60
CA PRO A 166 19.71 28.33 -15.46
C PRO A 166 18.17 28.27 -15.38
N TYR A 167 17.64 27.12 -14.94
CA TYR A 167 16.19 26.89 -14.80
C TYR A 167 15.65 27.17 -13.41
N LEU A 168 16.53 27.48 -12.44
CA LEU A 168 16.12 27.76 -11.06
C LEU A 168 15.70 29.23 -10.91
N GLN A 169 14.51 29.43 -10.38
CA GLN A 169 14.01 30.76 -10.01
C GLN A 169 13.90 30.83 -8.48
N PRO A 170 14.85 31.49 -7.78
CA PRO A 170 14.77 31.62 -6.34
C PRO A 170 13.59 32.51 -5.95
N VAL A 171 12.71 31.99 -5.09
CA VAL A 171 11.58 32.72 -4.52
C VAL A 171 11.88 33.04 -3.06
N LYS A 172 11.87 34.34 -2.72
CA LYS A 172 12.02 34.78 -1.32
C LYS A 172 10.76 34.43 -0.54
N ILE A 173 10.91 33.61 0.51
CA ILE A 173 9.81 33.29 1.41
C ILE A 173 9.68 34.45 2.43
N GLU A 174 8.58 35.20 2.36
CA GLU A 174 8.23 36.22 3.34
C GLU A 174 7.27 35.59 4.38
N LYS A 175 7.57 35.78 5.67
CA LYS A 175 6.80 35.17 6.78
C LYS A 175 5.30 35.46 6.74
N GLU A 176 4.91 36.59 6.19
CA GLU A 176 3.50 37.03 6.12
C GLU A 176 2.69 36.37 4.97
N LYS A 177 3.35 35.71 4.02
CA LYS A 177 2.70 35.10 2.85
C LYS A 177 2.67 33.57 2.87
N VAL A 178 3.16 32.94 3.90
CA VAL A 178 3.08 31.48 4.04
C VAL A 178 1.67 31.13 4.48
N ARG A 179 0.75 31.00 3.50
CA ARG A 179 -0.49 30.23 3.70
C ARG A 179 -0.09 28.76 3.68
N MET A 180 -0.20 28.09 4.82
CA MET A 180 -0.12 26.63 4.85
C MET A 180 -1.31 26.09 4.06
N PHE A 181 -1.01 25.34 3.00
CA PHE A 181 -1.98 24.55 2.23
C PHE A 181 -2.28 23.28 2.99
#